data_c1f18a88125d33c85ac3c129d76dce18
#
_entry.id   c1f18a88125d33c85ac3c129d76dce18
#
_cell.length_a   1.000
_cell.length_b   1.000
_cell.length_c   1.000
_cell.angle_alpha   90.00
_cell.angle_beta   90.00
_cell.angle_gamma   90.00
#
_symmetry.space_group_name_H-M   'P 1'
#
loop_
_entity.id
_entity.type
_entity.pdbx_description
1 polymer ?
#
loop_
_entity_poly.entity_id
_entity_poly.type
_entity_poly.pdbx_seq_one_letter_code
_entity_poly.pdbx_strand_id
1 'polypeptide(L)' 'MPKKIRELMRVLKKAGFVNRGGKGSHRNYTHPCGAKLTVSGNASDDAKRYQEKAVEQALQEAKQ' A
#
# COMPACT_ATOMS: atom_id res chain seq x y z
N MET A 1 12.44 8.20 -10.63
CA MET A 1 11.39 9.11 -10.15
C MET A 1 10.60 8.42 -9.05
N PRO A 2 10.23 9.15 -7.99
CA PRO A 2 9.43 8.53 -6.94
C PRO A 2 8.03 8.19 -7.46
N LYS A 3 7.48 7.11 -6.94
CA LYS A 3 6.13 6.70 -7.29
C LYS A 3 5.13 7.58 -6.54
N LYS A 4 3.95 7.74 -7.12
CA LYS A 4 2.87 8.41 -6.44
C LYS A 4 2.15 7.43 -5.51
N ILE A 5 1.52 7.97 -4.46
CA ILE A 5 0.76 7.14 -3.52
C ILE A 5 -0.29 6.30 -4.28
N ARG A 6 -0.95 6.89 -5.28
CA ARG A 6 -1.95 6.16 -6.07
C ARG A 6 -1.37 4.95 -6.79
N GLU A 7 -0.09 5.01 -7.15
CA GLU A 7 0.57 3.88 -7.80
C GLU A 7 0.77 2.73 -6.82
N LEU A 8 1.15 3.06 -5.59
CA LEU A 8 1.28 2.05 -4.54
C LEU A 8 -0.07 1.40 -4.26
N MET A 9 -1.13 2.22 -4.23
CA MET A 9 -2.49 1.70 -4.02
C MET A 9 -2.89 0.76 -5.14
N ARG A 10 -2.57 1.11 -6.37
CA ARG A 10 -2.89 0.28 -7.54
C ARG A 10 -2.15 -1.06 -7.48
N VAL A 11 -0.88 -1.03 -7.14
CA VAL A 11 -0.07 -2.25 -7.04
C VAL A 11 -0.62 -3.17 -5.95
N LEU A 12 -0.97 -2.59 -4.80
CA LEU A 12 -1.55 -3.37 -3.70
C LEU A 12 -2.87 -4.02 -4.09
N LYS A 13 -3.74 -3.25 -4.74
CA LYS A 13 -5.03 -3.77 -5.18
C LYS A 13 -4.84 -4.91 -6.17
N LYS A 14 -3.90 -4.75 -7.10
CA LYS A 14 -3.63 -5.76 -8.11
C LYS A 14 -3.07 -7.04 -7.50
N ALA A 15 -2.37 -6.91 -6.38
CA ALA A 15 -1.81 -8.08 -5.67
C ALA A 15 -2.84 -8.80 -4.79
N GLY A 16 -4.05 -8.25 -4.67
CA GLY A 16 -5.10 -8.87 -3.88
C GLY A 16 -5.35 -8.23 -2.53
N PHE A 17 -4.70 -7.10 -2.24
CA PHE A 17 -4.94 -6.38 -1.00
C PHE A 17 -6.28 -5.66 -1.06
N VAL A 18 -6.94 -5.59 0.09
CA VAL A 18 -8.23 -4.93 0.23
C VAL A 18 -8.06 -3.67 1.06
N ASN A 19 -8.58 -2.56 0.55
CA ASN A 19 -8.57 -1.29 1.27
C ASN A 19 -9.70 -1.30 2.30
N ARG A 20 -9.32 -1.33 3.58
CA ARG A 20 -10.30 -1.32 4.68
C ARG A 20 -10.66 0.10 5.13
N GLY A 21 -10.04 1.09 4.50
CA GLY A 21 -10.27 2.47 4.87
C GLY A 21 -9.47 2.88 6.09
N GLY A 22 -9.74 4.08 6.59
CA GLY A 22 -9.03 4.66 7.72
C GLY A 22 -9.44 6.11 7.85
N LYS A 23 -8.86 6.81 8.82
CA LYS A 23 -9.17 8.21 9.04
C LYS A 23 -8.37 9.11 8.10
N GLY A 24 -9.04 10.07 7.50
CA GLY A 24 -8.39 11.05 6.64
C GLY A 24 -7.68 10.41 5.47
N SER A 25 -6.40 10.68 5.32
CA SER A 25 -5.60 10.15 4.23
C SER A 25 -4.99 8.79 4.53
N HIS A 26 -5.23 8.22 5.71
CA HIS A 26 -4.72 6.90 6.06
C HIS A 26 -5.61 5.82 5.48
N ARG A 27 -4.99 4.82 4.86
CA ARG A 27 -5.71 3.69 4.27
C ARG A 27 -5.07 2.40 4.76
N ASN A 28 -5.89 1.54 5.34
CA ASN A 28 -5.41 0.26 5.85
C ASN A 28 -5.67 -0.81 4.80
N TYR A 29 -4.62 -1.51 4.40
CA TYR A 29 -4.72 -2.60 3.43
C TYR A 29 -4.47 -3.92 4.12
N THR A 30 -5.28 -4.92 3.79
CA THR A 30 -5.11 -6.27 4.32
C THR A 30 -5.14 -7.27 3.16
N HIS A 31 -4.48 -8.40 3.38
CA HIS A 31 -4.43 -9.47 2.38
C HIS A 31 -4.88 -10.78 3.03
N PRO A 32 -5.55 -11.66 2.28
CA PRO A 32 -5.99 -12.96 2.83
C PRO A 32 -4.86 -13.78 3.46
N CYS A 33 -3.62 -13.57 3.01
CA CYS A 33 -2.48 -14.28 3.60
C CYS A 33 -2.10 -13.76 4.99
N GLY A 34 -2.71 -12.67 5.45
CA GLY A 34 -2.42 -12.07 6.75
C GLY A 34 -1.55 -10.84 6.70
N ALA A 35 -1.03 -10.49 5.53
CA ALA A 35 -0.21 -9.30 5.39
C ALA A 35 -1.06 -8.04 5.59
N LYS A 36 -0.49 -7.06 6.27
CA LYS A 36 -1.17 -5.79 6.56
C LYS A 36 -0.20 -4.64 6.36
N LEU A 37 -0.71 -3.51 5.90
CA LEU A 37 0.07 -2.30 5.91
C LEU A 37 -0.87 -1.09 5.83
N THR A 38 -0.33 0.06 6.25
CA THR A 38 -1.08 1.32 6.20
C THR A 38 -0.36 2.26 5.23
N VAL A 39 -1.12 2.83 4.31
CA VAL A 39 -0.62 3.82 3.37
C VAL A 39 -1.21 5.17 3.76
N SER A 40 -0.34 6.16 4.01
CA SER A 40 -0.77 7.51 4.38
C SER A 40 -0.41 8.48 3.26
N GLY A 41 -1.12 9.60 3.22
CA GLY A 41 -0.90 10.64 2.23
C GLY A 41 -1.99 10.66 1.16
N ASN A 42 -2.05 11.77 0.42
CA ASN A 42 -3.02 11.90 -0.67
C ASN A 42 -2.55 11.11 -1.89
N ALA A 43 -3.51 10.67 -2.70
CA ALA A 43 -3.20 9.87 -3.88
C ALA A 43 -2.26 10.57 -4.85
N SER A 44 -2.30 11.90 -4.89
CA SER A 44 -1.44 12.69 -5.76
C SER A 44 -0.07 12.99 -5.18
N ASP A 45 0.15 12.67 -3.91
CA ASP A 45 1.45 12.90 -3.26
C ASP A 45 2.49 11.90 -3.72
N ASP A 46 3.76 12.31 -3.65
CA ASP A 46 4.86 11.40 -3.92
C ASP A 46 5.01 10.44 -2.75
N ALA A 47 5.23 9.17 -3.05
CA ALA A 47 5.47 8.17 -2.03
C ALA A 47 6.86 8.36 -1.44
N LYS A 48 6.97 8.20 -0.13
CA LYS A 48 8.26 8.24 0.55
C LYS A 48 8.94 6.89 0.43
N ARG A 49 10.27 6.89 0.55
CA ARG A 49 11.04 5.66 0.39
C ARG A 49 10.60 4.56 1.34
N TYR A 50 10.30 4.90 2.60
CA TYR A 50 9.86 3.87 3.54
C TYR A 50 8.52 3.27 3.14
N GLN A 51 7.67 4.06 2.48
CA GLN A 51 6.38 3.57 2.00
C GLN A 51 6.57 2.58 0.85
N GLU A 52 7.48 2.90 -0.06
CA GLU A 52 7.78 1.98 -1.17
C GLU A 52 8.33 0.66 -0.66
N LYS A 53 9.22 0.73 0.33
CA LYS A 53 9.79 -0.49 0.92
C LYS A 53 8.74 -1.31 1.64
N ALA A 54 7.84 -0.64 2.38
CA ALA A 54 6.77 -1.34 3.08
C ALA A 54 5.86 -2.06 2.09
N VAL A 55 5.54 -1.42 0.98
CA VAL A 55 4.71 -2.04 -0.06
C VAL A 55 5.43 -3.24 -0.68
N GLU A 56 6.70 -3.09 -1.00
CA GLU A 56 7.48 -4.19 -1.58
C GLU A 56 7.50 -5.40 -0.65
N GLN A 57 7.72 -5.16 0.64
CA GLN A 57 7.75 -6.24 1.61
C GLN A 57 6.39 -6.92 1.73
N ALA A 58 5.32 -6.12 1.76
CA ALA A 58 3.97 -6.67 1.81
C ALA A 58 3.66 -7.51 0.57
N LEU A 59 4.11 -7.06 -0.59
CA LEU A 59 3.91 -7.81 -1.82
C LEU A 59 4.65 -9.15 -1.80
N GLN A 60 5.86 -9.17 -1.25
CA GLN A 60 6.61 -10.42 -1.13
C GLN A 60 5.92 -11.39 -0.18
N GLU A 61 5.39 -10.89 0.92
CA GLU A 61 4.64 -11.73 1.86
C GLU A 61 3.40 -12.32 1.19
N ALA A 62 2.72 -11.54 0.36
CA ALA A 62 1.52 -12.00 -0.33
C ALA A 62 1.81 -13.04 -1.41
N LYS A 63 3.04 -13.09 -1.91
CA LYS A 63 3.41 -14.06 -2.95
C LYS A 63 3.72 -15.43 -2.40
N GLN A 64 3.90 -15.58 -1.12
CA GLN A 64 4.27 -16.87 -0.52
C GLN A 64 3.07 -17.77 -0.30
#